data_18f80a7951884e126e4a2782a58e3b50
#
_entry.id   18f80a7951884e126e4a2782a58e3b50
#
_cell.length_a   1.000
_cell.length_b   1.000
_cell.length_c   1.000
_cell.angle_alpha   90.00
_cell.angle_beta   90.00
_cell.angle_gamma   90.00
#
_symmetry.space_group_name_H-M   'P 1'
#
loop_
_entity.id
_entity.type
_entity.pdbx_description
1 polymer ?
#
loop_
_entity_poly.entity_id
_entity_poly.type
_entity_poly.pdbx_seq_one_letter_code
_entity_poly.pdbx_strand_id
1 'polypeptide(L)'
;MRTAARLGIFFALCLALVTANPEQNVAAFDQGKLVAPGRLVIAGRRLTCGATATLVRDFEGFAVSSTVIMLNIEAMKDLPRPVQWLIYYHECGHIRYGPSETAADCYAVRRARREGWLDEKALDDICAVFNIAGHGPLHPDPEERCNQLRQCFAKKGGITAQDGTR
;
A
#
# COMPACT_ATOMS: atom_id res chain seq x y z
N MET A 1 -60.45 58.05 -28.76
CA MET A 1 -60.63 56.71 -28.18
C MET A 1 -59.46 55.86 -28.67
N ARG A 2 -58.49 55.61 -27.89
CA ARG A 2 -57.32 54.77 -28.21
C ARG A 2 -57.20 53.63 -27.19
N THR A 3 -57.47 52.42 -27.61
CA THR A 3 -57.40 51.20 -26.86
C THR A 3 -55.95 50.72 -26.89
N ALA A 4 -55.31 50.61 -25.68
CA ALA A 4 -53.97 50.04 -25.49
C ALA A 4 -54.10 48.55 -25.31
N ALA A 5 -53.46 47.75 -26.18
CA ALA A 5 -53.30 46.32 -26.01
C ALA A 5 -52.12 46.03 -25.06
N ARG A 6 -52.37 45.28 -24.01
CA ARG A 6 -51.36 44.78 -23.09
C ARG A 6 -50.81 43.45 -23.60
N LEU A 7 -49.51 43.43 -23.91
CA LEU A 7 -48.76 42.24 -24.33
C LEU A 7 -48.30 41.52 -23.06
N GLY A 8 -48.85 40.36 -22.78
CA GLY A 8 -48.42 39.50 -21.66
C GLY A 8 -47.24 38.65 -22.10
N ILE A 9 -46.11 38.83 -21.43
CA ILE A 9 -44.92 38.01 -21.60
C ILE A 9 -45.05 36.79 -20.71
N PHE A 10 -45.26 35.61 -21.30
CA PHE A 10 -45.17 34.33 -20.58
C PHE A 10 -43.69 33.92 -20.47
N PHE A 11 -43.15 33.97 -19.24
CA PHE A 11 -41.87 33.33 -18.93
C PHE A 11 -42.11 31.84 -18.80
N ALA A 12 -41.69 31.08 -19.79
CA ALA A 12 -41.61 29.62 -19.67
C ALA A 12 -40.40 29.23 -18.81
N LEU A 13 -40.66 28.79 -17.60
CA LEU A 13 -39.64 28.25 -16.68
C LEU A 13 -39.26 26.83 -17.17
N CYS A 14 -38.16 26.69 -17.92
CA CYS A 14 -37.58 25.40 -18.26
C CYS A 14 -36.97 24.79 -16.99
N LEU A 15 -37.68 23.90 -16.32
CA LEU A 15 -37.08 22.98 -15.29
C LEU A 15 -36.23 21.97 -16.05
N ALA A 16 -34.91 22.18 -16.05
CA ALA A 16 -33.96 21.15 -16.46
C ALA A 16 -33.95 20.05 -15.36
N LEU A 17 -34.63 18.95 -15.62
CA LEU A 17 -34.45 17.72 -14.83
C LEU A 17 -33.06 17.21 -15.10
N VAL A 18 -32.16 17.44 -14.13
CA VAL A 18 -30.85 16.76 -14.08
C VAL A 18 -31.13 15.31 -13.76
N THR A 19 -31.24 14.48 -14.78
CA THR A 19 -31.25 13.03 -14.63
C THR A 19 -29.84 12.61 -14.22
N ALA A 20 -29.66 12.23 -12.94
CA ALA A 20 -28.43 11.62 -12.46
C ALA A 20 -28.18 10.33 -13.26
N ASN A 21 -27.11 10.32 -14.04
CA ASN A 21 -26.74 9.18 -14.87
C ASN A 21 -26.26 8.05 -13.95
N PRO A 22 -26.91 6.86 -13.90
CA PRO A 22 -26.50 5.77 -13.03
C PRO A 22 -25.12 5.18 -13.39
N GLU A 23 -24.57 5.49 -14.57
CA GLU A 23 -23.25 5.03 -15.01
C GLU A 23 -22.08 5.73 -14.29
N GLN A 24 -22.29 6.88 -13.63
CA GLN A 24 -21.23 7.54 -12.85
C GLN A 24 -20.92 6.87 -11.52
N ASN A 25 -21.75 5.93 -11.06
CA ASN A 25 -21.52 5.20 -9.80
C ASN A 25 -20.64 3.95 -9.95
N VAL A 26 -20.38 3.44 -11.15
CA VAL A 26 -19.57 2.22 -11.36
C VAL A 26 -18.07 2.52 -11.25
N ALA A 27 -17.62 3.71 -11.60
CA ALA A 27 -16.21 4.11 -11.52
C ALA A 27 -15.71 4.34 -10.09
N ALA A 28 -16.60 4.50 -9.11
CA ALA A 28 -16.20 4.77 -7.71
C ALA A 28 -15.78 3.52 -6.95
N PHE A 29 -16.16 2.31 -7.41
CA PHE A 29 -15.84 1.05 -6.71
C PHE A 29 -14.43 0.51 -7.00
N ASP A 30 -13.75 0.98 -8.07
CA ASP A 30 -12.41 0.50 -8.45
C ASP A 30 -11.25 1.38 -7.92
N GLN A 31 -11.53 2.46 -7.20
CA GLN A 31 -10.48 3.40 -6.78
C GLN A 31 -9.79 3.04 -5.45
N GLY A 32 -10.30 2.07 -4.72
CA GLY A 32 -9.76 1.69 -3.41
C GLY A 32 -9.97 2.75 -2.32
N LYS A 33 -9.47 2.47 -1.12
CA LYS A 33 -9.58 3.35 0.05
C LYS A 33 -8.22 3.96 0.39
N LEU A 34 -8.10 5.28 0.28
CA LEU A 34 -6.92 5.98 0.75
C LEU A 34 -6.95 6.11 2.28
N VAL A 35 -5.92 5.58 2.94
CA VAL A 35 -5.73 5.63 4.39
C VAL A 35 -4.61 6.62 4.70
N ALA A 36 -4.91 7.60 5.54
CA ALA A 36 -3.96 8.63 5.94
C ALA A 36 -2.75 8.01 6.70
N PRO A 37 -1.59 8.68 6.68
CA PRO A 37 -0.39 8.22 7.39
C PRO A 37 -0.68 7.91 8.86
N GLY A 38 -0.16 6.77 9.34
CA GLY A 38 -0.33 6.32 10.72
C GLY A 38 -1.74 5.89 11.13
N ARG A 39 -2.68 5.76 10.17
CA ARG A 39 -4.04 5.27 10.45
C ARG A 39 -4.27 3.82 10.01
N LEU A 40 -3.33 3.23 9.28
CA LEU A 40 -3.44 1.86 8.82
C LEU A 40 -3.27 0.88 9.99
N VAL A 41 -4.16 -0.10 10.06
CA VAL A 41 -4.07 -1.23 10.99
C VAL A 41 -4.15 -2.52 10.17
N ILE A 42 -3.11 -3.36 10.25
CA ILE A 42 -3.04 -4.68 9.60
C ILE A 42 -2.79 -5.72 10.68
N ALA A 43 -3.57 -6.79 10.70
CA ALA A 43 -3.43 -7.90 11.63
C ALA A 43 -3.23 -7.45 13.10
N GLY A 44 -3.98 -6.40 13.50
CA GLY A 44 -3.96 -5.85 14.86
C GLY A 44 -2.83 -4.87 15.17
N ARG A 45 -1.93 -4.57 14.22
CA ARG A 45 -0.83 -3.62 14.41
C ARG A 45 -1.05 -2.35 13.59
N ARG A 46 -0.84 -1.20 14.21
CA ARG A 46 -0.78 0.08 13.51
C ARG A 46 0.57 0.23 12.80
N LEU A 47 0.53 0.45 11.49
CA LEU A 47 1.71 0.59 10.64
C LEU A 47 1.81 2.01 10.09
N THR A 48 3.05 2.49 9.91
CA THR A 48 3.30 3.83 9.38
C THR A 48 4.60 3.88 8.57
N CYS A 49 4.56 4.62 7.48
CA CYS A 49 5.71 4.94 6.64
C CYS A 49 5.91 6.47 6.58
N GLY A 50 6.22 7.08 7.72
CA GLY A 50 6.35 8.53 7.82
C GLY A 50 5.07 9.25 7.41
N ALA A 51 5.17 10.17 6.44
CA ALA A 51 4.04 10.93 5.88
C ALA A 51 3.37 10.25 4.68
N THR A 52 3.80 9.03 4.29
CA THR A 52 3.26 8.32 3.13
C THR A 52 1.88 7.74 3.45
N ALA A 53 0.90 8.04 2.61
CA ALA A 53 -0.44 7.45 2.68
C ALA A 53 -0.44 6.01 2.13
N THR A 54 -1.47 5.25 2.46
CA THR A 54 -1.66 3.90 1.93
C THR A 54 -2.98 3.82 1.17
N LEU A 55 -2.94 3.32 -0.06
CA LEU A 55 -4.11 3.00 -0.87
C LEU A 55 -4.43 1.51 -0.72
N VAL A 56 -5.54 1.20 -0.09
CA VAL A 56 -6.04 -0.18 0.05
C VAL A 56 -7.00 -0.46 -1.10
N ARG A 57 -6.66 -1.44 -1.94
CA ARG A 57 -7.50 -1.86 -3.07
C ARG A 57 -7.16 -3.28 -3.52
N ASP A 58 -8.04 -3.87 -4.31
CA ASP A 58 -7.75 -5.14 -4.98
C ASP A 58 -6.89 -4.92 -6.23
N PHE A 59 -5.88 -5.77 -6.39
CA PHE A 59 -5.03 -5.87 -7.58
C PHE A 59 -4.27 -7.20 -7.57
N GLU A 60 -3.62 -7.55 -8.65
CA GLU A 60 -2.76 -8.73 -8.71
C GLU A 60 -1.51 -8.53 -7.86
N GLY A 61 -1.33 -9.38 -6.83
CA GLY A 61 -0.22 -9.31 -5.86
C GLY A 61 -0.65 -8.78 -4.48
N PHE A 62 0.33 -8.58 -3.61
CA PHE A 62 0.12 -8.19 -2.21
C PHE A 62 0.30 -6.70 -1.97
N ALA A 63 1.39 -6.14 -2.50
CA ALA A 63 1.76 -4.76 -2.27
C ALA A 63 2.60 -4.21 -3.43
N VAL A 64 2.62 -2.90 -3.56
CA VAL A 64 3.50 -2.16 -4.47
C VAL A 64 3.63 -0.72 -3.98
N SER A 65 4.77 -0.10 -4.20
CA SER A 65 5.02 1.28 -3.82
C SER A 65 5.36 2.17 -5.02
N SER A 66 4.90 3.42 -4.94
CA SER A 66 5.27 4.51 -5.84
C SER A 66 5.31 5.82 -5.04
N THR A 67 4.36 6.72 -5.21
CA THR A 67 4.16 7.90 -4.33
C THR A 67 3.34 7.56 -3.08
N VAL A 68 2.61 6.46 -3.10
CA VAL A 68 1.86 5.86 -2.00
C VAL A 68 2.21 4.38 -1.92
N ILE A 69 1.94 3.75 -0.78
CA ILE A 69 1.96 2.30 -0.66
C ILE A 69 0.58 1.79 -1.05
N MET A 70 0.50 0.94 -2.08
CA MET A 70 -0.74 0.22 -2.41
C MET A 70 -0.70 -1.16 -1.78
N LEU A 71 -1.82 -1.57 -1.15
CA LEU A 71 -1.95 -2.86 -0.50
C LEU A 71 -3.23 -3.57 -0.92
N ASN A 72 -3.10 -4.83 -1.26
CA ASN A 72 -4.20 -5.77 -1.36
C ASN A 72 -4.31 -6.55 -0.04
N ILE A 73 -5.04 -5.98 0.93
CA ILE A 73 -5.20 -6.56 2.27
C ILE A 73 -5.95 -7.90 2.18
N GLU A 74 -6.89 -8.04 1.24
CA GLU A 74 -7.65 -9.27 1.06
C GLU A 74 -6.74 -10.42 0.61
N ALA A 75 -5.82 -10.18 -0.33
CA ALA A 75 -4.83 -11.18 -0.73
C ALA A 75 -3.85 -11.55 0.39
N MET A 76 -3.61 -10.62 1.32
CA MET A 76 -2.66 -10.82 2.43
C MET A 76 -3.28 -11.47 3.67
N LYS A 77 -4.61 -11.53 3.80
CA LYS A 77 -5.31 -11.84 5.07
C LYS A 77 -4.94 -13.20 5.67
N ASP A 78 -4.64 -14.18 4.81
CA ASP A 78 -4.32 -15.54 5.23
C ASP A 78 -2.82 -15.76 5.49
N LEU A 79 -1.99 -14.78 5.24
CA LEU A 79 -0.57 -14.83 5.57
C LEU A 79 -0.36 -14.67 7.08
N PRO A 80 0.69 -15.26 7.66
CA PRO A 80 1.06 -15.01 9.06
C PRO A 80 1.24 -13.51 9.33
N ARG A 81 0.84 -13.06 10.52
CA ARG A 81 0.90 -11.63 10.90
C ARG A 81 2.27 -10.97 10.66
N PRO A 82 3.41 -11.61 11.04
CA PRO A 82 4.73 -11.02 10.78
C PRO A 82 5.00 -10.81 9.29
N VAL A 83 4.52 -11.71 8.42
CA VAL A 83 4.67 -11.59 6.96
C VAL A 83 3.89 -10.39 6.44
N GLN A 84 2.63 -10.21 6.87
CA GLN A 84 1.81 -9.06 6.48
C GLN A 84 2.47 -7.73 6.86
N TRP A 85 3.06 -7.65 8.06
CA TRP A 85 3.76 -6.44 8.53
C TRP A 85 5.08 -6.21 7.79
N LEU A 86 5.83 -7.30 7.49
CA LEU A 86 7.06 -7.22 6.73
C LEU A 86 6.81 -6.71 5.32
N ILE A 87 5.78 -7.20 4.62
CA ILE A 87 5.37 -6.71 3.29
C ILE A 87 5.16 -5.20 3.31
N TYR A 88 4.40 -4.68 4.27
CA TYR A 88 4.19 -3.23 4.39
C TYR A 88 5.49 -2.45 4.57
N TYR A 89 6.38 -2.92 5.45
CA TYR A 89 7.64 -2.24 5.68
C TYR A 89 8.65 -2.41 4.56
N HIS A 90 8.56 -3.48 3.78
CA HIS A 90 9.31 -3.63 2.54
C HIS A 90 8.93 -2.52 1.54
N GLU A 91 7.64 -2.30 1.31
CA GLU A 91 7.18 -1.20 0.46
C GLU A 91 7.58 0.17 1.01
N CYS A 92 7.55 0.34 2.32
CA CYS A 92 8.10 1.55 2.94
C CYS A 92 9.62 1.70 2.70
N GLY A 93 10.33 0.60 2.57
CA GLY A 93 11.74 0.56 2.16
C GLY A 93 11.92 1.13 0.75
N HIS A 94 11.10 0.73 -0.21
CA HIS A 94 11.13 1.29 -1.56
C HIS A 94 10.84 2.79 -1.61
N ILE A 95 9.88 3.28 -0.83
CA ILE A 95 9.61 4.73 -0.70
C ILE A 95 10.88 5.49 -0.25
N ARG A 96 11.71 4.88 0.60
CA ARG A 96 12.89 5.53 1.20
C ARG A 96 14.17 5.36 0.42
N TYR A 97 14.36 4.21 -0.22
CA TYR A 97 15.63 3.79 -0.80
C TYR A 97 15.54 3.44 -2.29
N GLY A 98 14.38 3.68 -2.92
CA GLY A 98 14.17 3.39 -4.33
C GLY A 98 14.01 1.89 -4.63
N PRO A 99 14.32 1.44 -5.85
CA PRO A 99 13.92 0.11 -6.35
C PRO A 99 14.79 -1.05 -5.86
N SER A 100 15.72 -0.81 -4.94
CA SER A 100 16.59 -1.88 -4.42
C SER A 100 15.84 -2.80 -3.47
N GLU A 101 15.58 -4.03 -3.89
CA GLU A 101 14.96 -5.08 -3.08
C GLU A 101 15.73 -5.33 -1.79
N THR A 102 17.06 -5.42 -1.90
CA THR A 102 17.97 -5.60 -0.77
C THR A 102 17.84 -4.48 0.27
N ALA A 103 17.77 -3.22 -0.18
CA ALA A 103 17.63 -2.09 0.73
C ALA A 103 16.23 -2.06 1.37
N ALA A 104 15.19 -2.40 0.62
CA ALA A 104 13.81 -2.50 1.11
C ALA A 104 13.66 -3.60 2.17
N ASP A 105 14.18 -4.78 1.90
CA ASP A 105 14.20 -5.91 2.84
C ASP A 105 14.97 -5.57 4.11
N CYS A 106 16.18 -5.00 4.00
CA CYS A 106 16.96 -4.59 5.17
C CYS A 106 16.26 -3.50 5.98
N TYR A 107 15.58 -2.56 5.32
CA TYR A 107 14.78 -1.56 6.03
C TYR A 107 13.65 -2.23 6.82
N ALA A 108 12.88 -3.13 6.18
CA ALA A 108 11.77 -3.83 6.81
C ALA A 108 12.21 -4.60 8.06
N VAL A 109 13.26 -5.42 7.92
CA VAL A 109 13.80 -6.24 9.03
C VAL A 109 14.30 -5.38 10.19
N ARG A 110 15.08 -4.32 9.91
CA ARG A 110 15.60 -3.43 10.95
C ARG A 110 14.50 -2.64 11.64
N ARG A 111 13.47 -2.24 10.89
CA ARG A 111 12.28 -1.60 11.44
C ARG A 111 11.52 -2.53 12.36
N ALA A 112 11.25 -3.75 11.91
CA ALA A 112 10.57 -4.80 12.62
C ALA A 112 11.27 -5.16 13.95
N ARG A 113 12.60 -5.30 13.90
CA ARG A 113 13.42 -5.55 15.08
C ARG A 113 13.37 -4.39 16.09
N ARG A 114 13.48 -3.13 15.63
CA ARG A 114 13.36 -1.96 16.52
C ARG A 114 11.99 -1.85 17.18
N GLU A 115 10.94 -2.30 16.49
CA GLU A 115 9.57 -2.32 17.01
C GLU A 115 9.30 -3.55 17.90
N GLY A 116 10.28 -4.46 18.05
CA GLY A 116 10.25 -5.58 18.98
C GLY A 116 9.32 -6.73 18.61
N TRP A 117 8.87 -6.81 17.33
CA TRP A 117 8.00 -7.89 16.88
C TRP A 117 8.69 -8.92 15.98
N LEU A 118 9.90 -8.64 15.53
CA LEU A 118 10.72 -9.57 14.76
C LEU A 118 11.86 -10.09 15.63
N ASP A 119 11.79 -11.34 15.98
CA ASP A 119 12.84 -12.15 16.56
C ASP A 119 13.32 -13.23 15.55
N GLU A 120 14.25 -14.08 15.93
CA GLU A 120 14.78 -15.14 15.07
C GLU A 120 13.69 -16.13 14.63
N LYS A 121 12.78 -16.49 15.54
CA LYS A 121 11.67 -17.38 15.21
C LYS A 121 10.71 -16.77 14.19
N ALA A 122 10.32 -15.52 14.38
CA ALA A 122 9.45 -14.83 13.44
C ALA A 122 10.13 -14.67 12.06
N LEU A 123 11.45 -14.50 12.02
CA LEU A 123 12.23 -14.46 10.78
C LEU A 123 12.24 -15.82 10.08
N ASP A 124 12.37 -16.92 10.81
CA ASP A 124 12.27 -18.27 10.26
C ASP A 124 10.87 -18.56 9.71
N ASP A 125 9.81 -18.14 10.41
CA ASP A 125 8.42 -18.26 9.94
C ASP A 125 8.21 -17.46 8.63
N ILE A 126 8.80 -16.27 8.49
CA ILE A 126 8.77 -15.45 7.27
C ILE A 126 9.48 -16.19 6.13
N CYS A 127 10.67 -16.71 6.37
CA CYS A 127 11.44 -17.47 5.38
C CYS A 127 10.71 -18.72 4.89
N ALA A 128 10.02 -19.41 5.78
CA ALA A 128 9.21 -20.57 5.42
C ALA A 128 8.09 -20.20 4.44
N VAL A 129 7.44 -19.04 4.63
CA VAL A 129 6.41 -18.53 3.70
C VAL A 129 7.02 -18.20 2.34
N PHE A 130 8.17 -17.55 2.28
CA PHE A 130 8.82 -17.22 1.01
C PHE A 130 9.20 -18.47 0.21
N ASN A 131 9.69 -19.50 0.87
CA ASN A 131 10.02 -20.77 0.22
C ASN A 131 8.80 -21.47 -0.39
N ILE A 132 7.62 -21.32 0.21
CA ILE A 132 6.37 -21.89 -0.31
C ILE A 132 5.77 -21.01 -1.42
N ALA A 133 5.77 -19.69 -1.22
CA ALA A 133 5.18 -18.75 -2.16
C ALA A 133 5.99 -18.62 -3.48
N GLY A 134 7.24 -19.07 -3.47
CA GLY A 134 8.15 -18.90 -4.60
C GLY A 134 8.63 -17.46 -4.76
N HIS A 135 9.23 -17.17 -5.91
CA HIS A 135 9.70 -15.82 -6.24
C HIS A 135 9.04 -15.31 -7.52
N GLY A 136 8.72 -14.04 -7.55
CA GLY A 136 8.36 -13.32 -8.78
C GLY A 136 9.62 -12.84 -9.51
N PRO A 137 9.48 -12.38 -10.76
CA PRO A 137 10.61 -11.95 -11.59
C PRO A 137 11.40 -10.74 -11.01
N LEU A 138 10.83 -10.06 -10.03
CA LEU A 138 11.42 -8.85 -9.42
C LEU A 138 12.14 -9.14 -8.11
N HIS A 139 11.95 -10.31 -7.50
CA HIS A 139 12.53 -10.65 -6.21
C HIS A 139 13.64 -11.69 -6.36
N PRO A 140 14.68 -11.66 -5.50
CA PRO A 140 15.70 -12.68 -5.43
C PRO A 140 15.11 -14.09 -5.16
N ASP A 141 15.89 -15.12 -5.43
CA ASP A 141 15.56 -16.48 -5.01
C ASP A 141 15.23 -16.53 -3.50
N PRO A 142 14.21 -17.32 -3.08
CA PRO A 142 13.76 -17.35 -1.68
C PRO A 142 14.88 -17.66 -0.66
N GLU A 143 15.79 -18.56 -0.98
CA GLU A 143 16.92 -18.89 -0.09
C GLU A 143 17.90 -17.72 0.02
N GLU A 144 18.26 -17.12 -1.11
CA GLU A 144 19.11 -15.94 -1.17
C GLU A 144 18.49 -14.78 -0.39
N ARG A 145 17.19 -14.52 -0.60
CA ARG A 145 16.43 -13.49 0.09
C ARG A 145 16.44 -13.73 1.60
N CYS A 146 16.18 -14.96 2.05
CA CYS A 146 16.21 -15.30 3.46
C CYS A 146 17.58 -15.11 4.10
N ASN A 147 18.65 -15.52 3.39
CA ASN A 147 20.02 -15.30 3.87
C ASN A 147 20.30 -13.80 4.02
N GLN A 148 19.82 -12.98 3.11
CA GLN A 148 19.92 -11.54 3.18
C GLN A 148 19.14 -10.96 4.36
N LEU A 149 17.88 -11.37 4.58
CA LEU A 149 17.08 -10.92 5.74
C LEU A 149 17.81 -11.22 7.06
N ARG A 150 18.41 -12.43 7.22
CA ARG A 150 19.20 -12.80 8.39
C ARG A 150 20.43 -11.91 8.56
N GLN A 151 21.14 -11.60 7.49
CA GLN A 151 22.26 -10.66 7.54
C GLN A 151 21.83 -9.27 8.00
N CYS A 152 20.70 -8.75 7.49
CA CYS A 152 20.15 -7.46 7.89
C CYS A 152 19.68 -7.47 9.35
N PHE A 153 19.13 -8.59 9.82
CA PHE A 153 18.71 -8.79 11.21
C PHE A 153 19.90 -8.82 12.17
N ALA A 154 20.99 -9.48 11.83
CA ALA A 154 22.19 -9.58 12.66
C ALA A 154 22.96 -8.24 12.81
N LYS A 155 22.95 -7.39 11.78
CA LYS A 155 23.66 -6.10 11.79
C LYS A 155 23.05 -5.15 12.85
N LYS A 156 23.86 -4.74 13.83
CA LYS A 156 23.51 -3.78 14.90
C LYS A 156 23.79 -2.35 14.43
N GLY A 157 23.12 -1.82 13.40
CA GLY A 157 23.39 -0.46 12.93
C GLY A 157 22.25 0.11 12.08
N GLY A 158 22.27 1.41 11.84
CA GLY A 158 21.39 2.07 10.89
C GLY A 158 21.66 1.59 9.46
N ILE A 159 20.68 1.76 8.56
CA ILE A 159 20.88 1.58 7.12
C ILE A 159 21.81 2.73 6.68
N THR A 160 22.97 2.40 6.14
CA THR A 160 23.83 3.37 5.46
C THR A 160 23.43 3.43 3.98
N ALA A 161 23.66 4.57 3.33
CA ALA A 161 23.41 4.75 1.89
C ALA A 161 24.15 3.71 1.01
N GLN A 162 25.14 3.02 1.56
CA GLN A 162 25.94 1.99 0.89
C GLN A 162 25.24 0.62 0.77
N ASP A 163 24.19 0.37 1.55
CA ASP A 163 23.42 -0.89 1.49
C ASP A 163 22.51 -0.99 0.25
N GLY A 164 22.40 0.08 -0.56
CA GLY A 164 21.55 0.17 -1.75
C GLY A 164 22.26 0.09 -3.11
N THR A 165 23.61 -0.07 -3.14
CA THR A 165 24.39 -0.11 -4.38
C THR A 165 25.04 -1.48 -4.60
N ARG A 166 24.23 -2.47 -4.99
CA ARG A 166 24.68 -3.69 -5.70
C ARG A 166 23.57 -4.20 -6.58
#